data_7114528f214a2145bf4b6bd70a487427
#
_entry.id   7114528f214a2145bf4b6bd70a487427
#
_cell.length_a   1.000
_cell.length_b   1.000
_cell.length_c   1.000
_cell.angle_alpha   90.00
_cell.angle_beta   90.00
_cell.angle_gamma   90.00
#
_symmetry.space_group_name_H-M   'P 1'
#
loop_
_entity.id
_entity.type
_entity.pdbx_description
1 polymer ?
#
loop_
_entity_poly.entity_id
_entity_poly.type
_entity_poly.pdbx_seq_one_letter_code
_entity_poly.pdbx_strand_id
1 'polypeptide(L)'
;MCIRDRLFSGRTFYPGEAVKLGLINKQVSNSNFLEEVYKTANIFSKKSPTAIRLGRAAFMRTNDLDYRRGVANAVEDFCNAAVTDDAQEGLKAFLEKRKPAWEEKN
;
A
#
# COMPACT_ATOMS: atom_id res chain seq x y z
N MET A 1 -18.67 -15.34 -7.56
CA MET A 1 -18.04 -16.65 -7.36
C MET A 1 -17.09 -16.54 -6.17
N CYS A 2 -17.23 -17.40 -5.17
CA CYS A 2 -16.53 -17.28 -3.89
C CYS A 2 -15.10 -17.86 -3.98
N ILE A 3 -14.11 -17.18 -3.38
CA ILE A 3 -12.72 -17.68 -3.28
C ILE A 3 -12.71 -19.05 -2.56
N ARG A 4 -13.60 -19.24 -1.57
CA ARG A 4 -13.75 -20.51 -0.83
C ARG A 4 -14.09 -21.69 -1.74
N ASP A 5 -14.94 -21.50 -2.75
CA ASP A 5 -15.33 -22.60 -3.67
C ASP A 5 -14.11 -23.16 -4.41
N ARG A 6 -13.12 -22.31 -4.70
CA ARG A 6 -11.88 -22.72 -5.37
C ARG A 6 -10.91 -23.43 -4.42
N LEU A 7 -10.78 -22.93 -3.20
CA LEU A 7 -9.94 -23.58 -2.18
C LEU A 7 -10.45 -24.98 -1.86
N PHE A 8 -11.76 -25.15 -1.71
CA PHE A 8 -12.36 -26.45 -1.38
C PHE A 8 -12.47 -27.39 -2.58
N SER A 9 -12.63 -26.86 -3.79
CA SER A 9 -12.68 -27.70 -5.01
C SER A 9 -11.30 -28.12 -5.53
N GLY A 10 -10.22 -27.49 -5.04
CA GLY A 10 -8.86 -27.74 -5.54
C GLY A 10 -8.64 -27.34 -7.00
N ARG A 11 -9.54 -26.52 -7.58
CA ARG A 11 -9.47 -26.14 -8.98
C ARG A 11 -8.30 -25.21 -9.26
N THR A 12 -7.48 -25.55 -10.22
CA THR A 12 -6.41 -24.70 -10.74
C THR A 12 -7.00 -23.48 -11.49
N PHE A 13 -6.39 -22.32 -11.32
CA PHE A 13 -6.73 -21.11 -12.03
C PHE A 13 -5.48 -20.39 -12.54
N TYR A 14 -5.63 -19.65 -13.62
CA TYR A 14 -4.54 -18.91 -14.25
C TYR A 14 -4.42 -17.49 -13.72
N PRO A 15 -3.26 -16.82 -13.91
CA PRO A 15 -3.02 -15.47 -13.38
C PRO A 15 -4.09 -14.43 -13.76
N GLY A 16 -4.58 -14.45 -15.00
CA GLY A 16 -5.65 -13.54 -15.43
C GLY A 16 -6.97 -13.71 -14.67
N GLU A 17 -7.28 -14.94 -14.26
CA GLU A 17 -8.45 -15.22 -13.40
C GLU A 17 -8.18 -14.77 -11.97
N ALA A 18 -6.95 -14.95 -11.47
CA ALA A 18 -6.54 -14.49 -10.14
C ALA A 18 -6.66 -12.97 -9.98
N VAL A 19 -6.31 -12.19 -11.02
CA VAL A 19 -6.54 -10.73 -11.06
C VAL A 19 -8.02 -10.40 -10.97
N LYS A 20 -8.86 -11.05 -11.79
CA LYS A 20 -10.32 -10.82 -11.79
C LYS A 20 -10.98 -11.13 -10.46
N LEU A 21 -10.42 -12.07 -9.71
CA LEU A 21 -10.89 -12.46 -8.38
C LEU A 21 -10.32 -11.60 -7.24
N GLY A 22 -9.40 -10.69 -7.54
CA GLY A 22 -8.73 -9.88 -6.51
C GLY A 22 -7.72 -10.65 -5.65
N LEU A 23 -7.28 -11.84 -6.09
CA LEU A 23 -6.26 -12.62 -5.39
C LEU A 23 -4.85 -12.05 -5.58
N ILE A 24 -4.59 -11.47 -6.74
CA ILE A 24 -3.36 -10.76 -7.08
C ILE A 24 -3.70 -9.42 -7.73
N ASN A 25 -2.81 -8.47 -7.62
CA ASN A 25 -3.05 -7.11 -8.11
C ASN A 25 -2.85 -6.97 -9.61
N LYS A 26 -1.88 -7.70 -10.18
CA LYS A 26 -1.48 -7.54 -11.57
C LYS A 26 -0.88 -8.82 -12.13
N GLN A 27 -1.12 -9.04 -13.41
CA GLN A 27 -0.44 -10.04 -14.22
C GLN A 27 0.53 -9.34 -15.19
N VAL A 28 1.73 -9.87 -15.36
CA VAL A 28 2.74 -9.37 -16.30
C VAL A 28 3.32 -10.53 -17.09
N SER A 29 3.85 -10.24 -18.30
CA SER A 29 4.55 -11.24 -19.10
C SER A 29 5.91 -11.58 -18.50
N ASN A 30 6.38 -12.80 -18.71
CA ASN A 30 7.70 -13.22 -18.24
C ASN A 30 8.85 -12.35 -18.81
N SER A 31 8.70 -11.86 -20.04
CA SER A 31 9.71 -10.99 -20.68
C SER A 31 9.88 -9.65 -19.97
N ASN A 32 8.83 -9.13 -19.35
CA ASN A 32 8.82 -7.80 -18.72
C ASN A 32 8.74 -7.86 -17.20
N PHE A 33 8.89 -9.07 -16.63
CA PHE A 33 8.64 -9.29 -15.20
C PHE A 33 9.52 -8.40 -14.31
N LEU A 34 10.84 -8.43 -14.49
CA LEU A 34 11.75 -7.64 -13.66
C LEU A 34 11.54 -6.13 -13.83
N GLU A 35 11.32 -5.66 -15.05
CA GLU A 35 11.04 -4.25 -15.32
C GLU A 35 9.81 -3.78 -14.56
N GLU A 36 8.72 -4.53 -14.61
CA GLU A 36 7.47 -4.19 -13.93
C GLU A 36 7.58 -4.30 -12.40
N VAL A 37 8.41 -5.22 -11.89
CA VAL A 37 8.74 -5.31 -10.45
C VAL A 37 9.47 -4.05 -10.00
N TYR A 38 10.55 -3.66 -10.70
CA TYR A 38 11.31 -2.45 -10.36
C TYR A 38 10.47 -1.17 -10.51
N LYS A 39 9.63 -1.10 -11.53
CA LYS A 39 8.69 0.02 -11.72
C LYS A 39 7.73 0.15 -10.54
N THR A 40 7.18 -0.97 -10.09
CA THR A 40 6.27 -0.98 -8.94
C THR A 40 7.00 -0.63 -7.64
N ALA A 41 8.18 -1.22 -7.40
CA ALA A 41 9.01 -0.91 -6.24
C ALA A 41 9.38 0.58 -6.18
N ASN A 42 9.71 1.18 -7.32
CA ASN A 42 10.06 2.59 -7.44
C ASN A 42 8.89 3.55 -7.11
N ILE A 43 7.64 3.11 -7.28
CA ILE A 43 6.48 3.89 -6.81
C ILE A 43 6.49 4.00 -5.28
N PHE A 44 6.81 2.93 -4.58
CA PHE A 44 6.85 2.91 -3.12
C PHE A 44 8.11 3.60 -2.57
N SER A 45 9.26 3.44 -3.21
CA SER A 45 10.53 4.04 -2.76
C SER A 45 10.49 5.58 -2.74
N LYS A 46 9.65 6.19 -3.57
CA LYS A 46 9.43 7.63 -3.61
C LYS A 46 8.48 8.17 -2.54
N LYS A 47 7.90 7.29 -1.73
CA LYS A 47 7.01 7.72 -0.64
C LYS A 47 7.79 7.88 0.65
N SER A 48 7.25 8.68 1.58
CA SER A 48 7.84 8.80 2.92
C SER A 48 7.98 7.43 3.58
N PRO A 49 9.18 7.04 4.01
CA PRO A 49 9.41 5.77 4.72
C PRO A 49 8.58 5.68 6.00
N THR A 50 8.47 6.80 6.71
CA THR A 50 7.71 6.91 7.95
C THR A 50 6.21 6.73 7.67
N ALA A 51 5.66 7.37 6.64
CA ALA A 51 4.25 7.23 6.28
C ALA A 51 3.90 5.79 5.86
N ILE A 52 4.75 5.14 5.05
CA ILE A 52 4.55 3.74 4.65
C ILE A 52 4.59 2.81 5.88
N ARG A 53 5.55 2.98 6.77
CA ARG A 53 5.68 2.16 7.98
C ARG A 53 4.48 2.32 8.92
N LEU A 54 4.09 3.57 9.21
CA LEU A 54 2.96 3.87 10.09
C LEU A 54 1.63 3.44 9.47
N GLY A 55 1.42 3.74 8.19
CA GLY A 55 0.19 3.37 7.47
C GLY A 55 0.01 1.86 7.39
N ARG A 56 1.09 1.10 7.11
CA ARG A 56 1.03 -0.37 7.15
C ARG A 56 0.71 -0.91 8.53
N ALA A 57 1.32 -0.36 9.58
CA ALA A 57 1.04 -0.77 10.95
C ALA A 57 -0.41 -0.46 11.35
N ALA A 58 -0.93 0.72 11.00
CA ALA A 58 -2.32 1.11 11.20
C ALA A 58 -3.29 0.16 10.50
N PHE A 59 -3.05 -0.12 9.21
CA PHE A 59 -3.88 -1.06 8.45
C PHE A 59 -3.94 -2.44 9.09
N MET A 60 -2.80 -2.99 9.50
CA MET A 60 -2.74 -4.33 10.12
C MET A 60 -3.44 -4.39 11.50
N ARG A 61 -3.48 -3.28 12.24
CA ARG A 61 -4.20 -3.20 13.52
C ARG A 61 -5.72 -3.09 13.34
N THR A 62 -6.17 -2.43 12.28
CA THR A 62 -7.59 -2.11 12.08
C THR A 62 -8.34 -3.12 11.23
N ASN A 63 -7.63 -3.99 10.52
CA ASN A 63 -8.21 -4.89 9.51
C ASN A 63 -9.33 -5.80 10.06
N ASP A 64 -9.23 -6.23 11.31
CA ASP A 64 -10.18 -7.15 11.95
C ASP A 64 -11.11 -6.46 12.98
N LEU A 65 -11.10 -5.12 13.03
CA LEU A 65 -11.94 -4.35 13.93
C LEU A 65 -13.31 -4.05 13.31
N ASP A 66 -14.31 -3.87 14.19
CA ASP A 66 -15.58 -3.29 13.75
C ASP A 66 -15.38 -1.85 13.24
N TYR A 67 -16.34 -1.38 12.44
CA TYR A 67 -16.25 -0.08 11.78
C TYR A 67 -15.98 1.09 12.75
N ARG A 68 -16.67 1.13 13.89
CA ARG A 68 -16.54 2.25 14.84
C ARG A 68 -15.16 2.30 15.48
N ARG A 69 -14.66 1.16 15.91
CA ARG A 69 -13.29 1.03 16.46
C ARG A 69 -12.23 1.30 15.40
N GLY A 70 -12.45 0.78 14.20
CA GLY A 70 -11.56 1.04 13.05
C GLY A 70 -11.44 2.54 12.75
N VAL A 71 -12.55 3.28 12.73
CA VAL A 71 -12.53 4.74 12.51
C VAL A 71 -11.84 5.47 13.66
N ALA A 72 -12.13 5.12 14.92
CA ALA A 72 -11.49 5.75 16.08
C ALA A 72 -9.95 5.57 16.03
N ASN A 73 -9.49 4.34 15.77
CA ASN A 73 -8.06 4.07 15.64
C ASN A 73 -7.43 4.80 14.43
N ALA A 74 -8.16 4.88 13.31
CA ALA A 74 -7.65 5.58 12.12
C ALA A 74 -7.44 7.09 12.38
N VAL A 75 -8.32 7.71 13.16
CA VAL A 75 -8.15 9.12 13.58
C VAL A 75 -6.90 9.29 14.44
N GLU A 76 -6.71 8.41 15.42
CA GLU A 76 -5.52 8.43 16.29
C GLU A 76 -4.24 8.20 15.48
N ASP A 77 -4.22 7.19 14.61
CA ASP A 77 -3.10 6.89 13.74
C ASP A 77 -2.77 8.05 12.78
N PHE A 78 -3.81 8.72 12.25
CA PHE A 78 -3.63 9.92 11.43
C PHE A 78 -3.01 11.06 12.22
N CYS A 79 -3.48 11.34 13.43
CA CYS A 79 -2.91 12.38 14.29
C CYS A 79 -1.44 12.09 14.62
N ASN A 80 -1.11 10.84 14.95
CA ASN A 80 0.26 10.42 15.21
C ASN A 80 1.17 10.54 13.97
N ALA A 81 0.65 10.25 12.79
CA ALA A 81 1.39 10.43 11.54
C ALA A 81 1.60 11.92 11.19
N ALA A 82 0.60 12.77 11.44
CA ALA A 82 0.62 14.19 11.09
C ALA A 82 1.68 15.00 11.84
N VAL A 83 2.09 14.57 13.04
CA VAL A 83 3.13 15.26 13.83
C VAL A 83 4.56 14.81 13.52
N THR A 84 4.74 13.87 12.58
CA THR A 84 6.06 13.38 12.19
C THR A 84 6.81 14.41 11.32
N ASP A 85 8.14 14.37 11.38
CA ASP A 85 9.00 15.22 10.54
C ASP A 85 8.71 15.03 9.05
N ASP A 86 8.47 13.79 8.62
CA ASP A 86 8.12 13.48 7.23
C ASP A 86 6.79 14.13 6.83
N ALA A 87 5.79 14.18 7.70
CA ALA A 87 4.52 14.83 7.43
C ALA A 87 4.69 16.36 7.30
N GLN A 88 5.48 16.96 8.17
CA GLN A 88 5.79 18.39 8.11
C GLN A 88 6.58 18.74 6.85
N GLU A 89 7.59 17.95 6.52
CA GLU A 89 8.34 18.09 5.27
C GLU A 89 7.43 17.92 4.04
N GLY A 90 6.55 16.90 4.05
CA GLY A 90 5.60 16.67 2.95
C GLY A 90 4.67 17.86 2.72
N LEU A 91 4.13 18.44 3.80
CA LEU A 91 3.27 19.63 3.72
C LEU A 91 4.05 20.84 3.20
N LYS A 92 5.26 21.06 3.72
CA LYS A 92 6.13 22.15 3.28
C LYS A 92 6.49 22.03 1.80
N ALA A 93 6.91 20.83 1.36
CA ALA A 93 7.25 20.54 -0.03
C ALA A 93 6.06 20.77 -0.96
N PHE A 94 4.84 20.38 -0.53
CA PHE A 94 3.61 20.63 -1.29
C PHE A 94 3.32 22.13 -1.45
N LEU A 95 3.43 22.91 -0.39
CA LEU A 95 3.21 24.38 -0.43
C LEU A 95 4.26 25.08 -1.30
N GLU A 96 5.50 24.64 -1.21
CA GLU A 96 6.63 25.18 -1.99
C GLU A 96 6.72 24.62 -3.42
N LYS A 97 5.82 23.69 -3.81
CA LYS A 97 5.79 23.02 -5.13
C LYS A 97 7.12 22.36 -5.50
N ARG A 98 7.82 21.81 -4.53
CA ARG A 98 9.08 21.06 -4.70
C ARG A 98 8.92 19.59 -4.32
N LYS A 99 9.93 18.80 -4.63
CA LYS A 99 10.02 17.43 -4.14
C LYS A 99 10.37 17.42 -2.65
N PRO A 100 9.79 16.47 -1.88
CA PRO A 100 10.17 16.27 -0.48
C PRO A 100 11.60 15.70 -0.35
N ALA A 101 12.28 16.03 0.74
CA ALA A 101 13.68 15.70 0.95
C ALA A 101 13.98 14.18 1.01
N TRP A 102 13.01 13.33 1.33
CA TRP A 102 13.20 11.87 1.30
C TRP A 102 13.31 11.29 -0.13
N GLU A 103 12.86 12.02 -1.17
CA GLU A 103 13.06 11.60 -2.56
C GLU A 103 14.49 11.85 -3.05
N GLU A 104 15.24 12.74 -2.41
CA GLU A 104 16.62 13.08 -2.79
C GLU A 104 17.64 12.11 -2.21
N LYS A 105 17.24 11.28 -1.24
CA LYS A 105 18.12 10.33 -0.52
C LYS A 105 18.09 8.91 -1.11
N ASN A 106 17.28 8.67 -2.12
CA ASN A 106 17.14 7.42 -2.85
C ASN A 106 17.55 7.65 -4.31
#